data_045f3a728eb6327a2559c059ded5a945
#
_entry.id   045f3a728eb6327a2559c059ded5a945
#
_cell.length_a   1.000
_cell.length_b   1.000
_cell.length_c   1.000
_cell.angle_alpha   90.00
_cell.angle_beta   90.00
_cell.angle_gamma   90.00
#
_symmetry.space_group_name_H-M   'P 1'
#
loop_
_entity.id
_entity.type
_entity.pdbx_description
1 polymer ?
#
loop_
_entity_poly.entity_id
_entity_poly.type
_entity_poly.pdbx_seq_one_letter_code
_entity_poly.pdbx_strand_id
1 'polypeptide(L)'
;MLHQILFIRSTKKVQLTPEGEILMRHIEPAMNLIQKGEAQLLEAATTGGQIRIGASDTICRYFLIPYLKRFHKTFPNAHIKVVNQTSVKCAELLKNGLVDLVIVNYPNNYLGNTASIVKIRSFRDKFIAGDAFEELRGRKLTFRQLIRYPILMLDKNSTTNEFLHQLFQQHQLDLVPEIELTSNDLLIDLARIGLGIAFVPDYCITDRTDGIYVLDTKEDLPQREL
;
A
#
# COMPACT_ATOMS: atom_id res chain seq x y z
N MET A 1 27.17 -23.46 -19.48
CA MET A 1 26.33 -22.81 -20.54
C MET A 1 24.88 -23.26 -20.34
N LEU A 2 23.92 -22.35 -20.43
CA LEU A 2 22.50 -22.65 -20.13
C LEU A 2 21.79 -23.42 -21.25
N HIS A 3 22.39 -23.54 -22.44
CA HIS A 3 21.83 -24.20 -23.63
C HIS A 3 20.36 -23.85 -23.95
N GLN A 4 19.93 -22.62 -23.57
CA GLN A 4 18.59 -22.11 -23.77
C GLN A 4 18.65 -20.84 -24.63
N ILE A 5 17.66 -20.66 -25.50
CA ILE A 5 17.49 -19.40 -26.25
C ILE A 5 16.77 -18.42 -25.37
N LEU A 6 17.41 -17.31 -25.03
CA LEU A 6 16.86 -16.30 -24.12
C LEU A 6 16.18 -15.14 -24.85
N PHE A 7 16.48 -14.94 -26.14
CA PHE A 7 15.98 -13.84 -26.95
C PHE A 7 15.47 -14.33 -28.30
N ILE A 8 14.33 -13.80 -28.71
CA ILE A 8 13.82 -13.91 -30.08
C ILE A 8 14.11 -12.58 -30.79
N ARG A 9 14.86 -12.65 -31.88
CA ARG A 9 15.18 -11.47 -32.71
C ARG A 9 14.30 -11.47 -33.95
N SER A 10 13.59 -10.39 -34.18
CA SER A 10 12.96 -10.05 -35.44
C SER A 10 13.63 -8.80 -36.05
N THR A 11 13.36 -8.51 -37.30
CA THR A 11 13.90 -7.31 -37.96
C THR A 11 13.55 -5.98 -37.30
N LYS A 12 12.55 -5.96 -36.40
CA LYS A 12 12.05 -4.75 -35.72
C LYS A 12 12.09 -4.80 -34.22
N LYS A 13 12.26 -5.98 -33.60
CA LYS A 13 12.17 -6.14 -32.13
C LYS A 13 13.07 -7.27 -31.63
N VAL A 14 13.60 -7.09 -30.42
CA VAL A 14 14.17 -8.15 -29.59
C VAL A 14 13.17 -8.39 -28.45
N GLN A 15 12.77 -9.64 -28.26
CA GLN A 15 11.85 -10.06 -27.19
C GLN A 15 12.50 -11.18 -26.38
N LEU A 16 12.16 -11.27 -25.11
CA LEU A 16 12.56 -12.40 -24.28
C LEU A 16 11.73 -13.63 -24.63
N THR A 17 12.35 -14.80 -24.54
CA THR A 17 11.65 -16.09 -24.48
C THR A 17 11.10 -16.29 -23.06
N PRO A 18 10.22 -17.27 -22.79
CA PRO A 18 9.82 -17.64 -21.44
C PRO A 18 11.03 -17.93 -20.53
N GLU A 19 12.07 -18.60 -21.04
CA GLU A 19 13.33 -18.86 -20.34
C GLU A 19 14.10 -17.57 -20.09
N GLY A 20 14.09 -16.65 -21.05
CA GLY A 20 14.64 -15.31 -20.92
C GLY A 20 13.96 -14.49 -19.84
N GLU A 21 12.64 -14.55 -19.74
CA GLU A 21 11.86 -13.89 -18.68
C GLU A 21 12.16 -14.48 -17.29
N ILE A 22 12.32 -15.81 -17.20
CA ILE A 22 12.72 -16.44 -15.94
C ILE A 22 14.09 -15.92 -15.50
N LEU A 23 15.06 -15.90 -16.39
CA LEU A 23 16.41 -15.42 -16.09
C LEU A 23 16.42 -13.93 -15.75
N MET A 24 15.68 -13.11 -16.49
CA MET A 24 15.57 -11.67 -16.28
C MET A 24 15.06 -11.31 -14.89
N ARG A 25 14.06 -12.04 -14.39
CA ARG A 25 13.54 -11.87 -13.00
C ARG A 25 14.59 -12.08 -11.92
N HIS A 26 15.67 -12.79 -12.19
CA HIS A 26 16.79 -12.97 -11.26
C HIS A 26 17.94 -12.00 -11.55
N ILE A 27 18.23 -11.70 -12.82
CA ILE A 27 19.33 -10.82 -13.18
C ILE A 27 19.03 -9.37 -12.81
N GLU A 28 17.82 -8.88 -13.08
CA GLU A 28 17.47 -7.49 -12.82
C GLU A 28 17.63 -7.10 -11.33
N PRO A 29 17.12 -7.87 -10.35
CA PRO A 29 17.39 -7.62 -8.93
C PRO A 29 18.87 -7.71 -8.56
N ALA A 30 19.59 -8.66 -9.13
CA ALA A 30 21.04 -8.82 -8.89
C ALA A 30 21.83 -7.59 -9.39
N MET A 31 21.52 -7.09 -10.58
CA MET A 31 22.14 -5.87 -11.11
C MET A 31 21.81 -4.64 -10.27
N ASN A 32 20.57 -4.51 -9.82
CA ASN A 32 20.18 -3.42 -8.93
C ASN A 32 20.96 -3.45 -7.60
N LEU A 33 21.22 -4.64 -7.04
CA LEU A 33 22.04 -4.80 -5.83
C LEU A 33 23.50 -4.46 -6.06
N ILE A 34 24.07 -4.84 -7.22
CA ILE A 34 25.45 -4.47 -7.59
C ILE A 34 25.57 -2.95 -7.73
N GLN A 35 24.67 -2.32 -8.49
CA GLN A 35 24.65 -0.86 -8.66
C GLN A 35 24.49 -0.13 -7.33
N LYS A 36 23.68 -0.69 -6.41
CA LYS A 36 23.54 -0.16 -5.06
C LYS A 36 24.87 -0.22 -4.29
N GLY A 37 25.59 -1.34 -4.36
CA GLY A 37 26.92 -1.49 -3.75
C GLY A 37 27.93 -0.48 -4.29
N GLU A 38 27.97 -0.30 -5.62
CA GLU A 38 28.82 0.70 -6.27
C GLU A 38 28.47 2.13 -5.82
N ALA A 39 27.17 2.47 -5.79
CA ALA A 39 26.71 3.77 -5.32
C ALA A 39 27.12 4.02 -3.85
N GLN A 40 26.98 3.02 -2.96
CA GLN A 40 27.40 3.14 -1.57
C GLN A 40 28.90 3.39 -1.42
N LEU A 41 29.73 2.76 -2.25
CA LEU A 41 31.18 3.01 -2.25
C LEU A 41 31.53 4.42 -2.72
N LEU A 42 30.84 4.94 -3.72
CA LEU A 42 30.98 6.31 -4.22
C LEU A 42 30.45 7.34 -3.22
N GLU A 43 29.34 7.06 -2.56
CA GLU A 43 28.72 7.92 -1.55
C GLU A 43 29.51 7.97 -0.24
N ALA A 44 30.21 6.89 0.12
CA ALA A 44 31.15 6.91 1.25
C ALA A 44 32.28 7.94 1.09
N ALA A 45 32.51 8.39 -0.16
CA ALA A 45 33.48 9.45 -0.49
C ALA A 45 32.86 10.85 -0.50
N THR A 46 31.52 10.98 -0.46
CA THR A 46 30.78 12.25 -0.45
C THR A 46 29.86 12.32 0.75
N THR A 47 29.85 13.45 1.47
CA THR A 47 29.13 13.69 2.72
C THR A 47 27.61 13.76 2.53
N GLY A 48 26.93 12.64 2.19
CA GLY A 48 25.48 12.62 2.11
C GLY A 48 24.96 11.39 1.35
N GLY A 49 24.61 10.34 2.05
CA GLY A 49 24.03 9.13 1.44
C GLY A 49 22.62 9.35 0.91
N GLN A 50 22.13 8.39 0.11
CA GLN A 50 20.73 8.36 -0.35
C GLN A 50 19.96 7.27 0.39
N ILE A 51 18.71 7.57 0.80
CA ILE A 51 17.74 6.59 1.30
C ILE A 51 16.52 6.56 0.36
N ARG A 52 16.15 5.35 -0.12
CA ARG A 52 14.99 5.13 -0.99
C ARG A 52 13.91 4.41 -0.22
N ILE A 53 12.75 5.05 -0.07
CA ILE A 53 11.64 4.58 0.76
C ILE A 53 10.45 4.30 -0.14
N GLY A 54 9.88 3.08 -0.08
CA GLY A 54 8.60 2.77 -0.71
C GLY A 54 7.45 2.86 0.30
N ALA A 55 6.41 3.63 -0.01
CA ALA A 55 5.21 3.71 0.81
C ALA A 55 4.01 4.21 -0.02
N SER A 56 2.78 3.85 0.40
CA SER A 56 1.57 4.37 -0.24
C SER A 56 1.36 5.86 0.09
N ASP A 57 0.54 6.53 -0.73
CA ASP A 57 0.19 7.95 -0.51
C ASP A 57 -0.36 8.17 0.89
N THR A 58 -1.28 7.33 1.33
CA THR A 58 -1.87 7.34 2.67
C THR A 58 -0.81 7.25 3.76
N ILE A 59 0.11 6.29 3.66
CA ILE A 59 1.19 6.11 4.64
C ILE A 59 2.15 7.30 4.60
N CYS A 60 2.48 7.80 3.41
CA CYS A 60 3.31 9.00 3.27
C CYS A 60 2.68 10.19 3.99
N ARG A 61 1.43 10.48 3.71
CA ARG A 61 0.71 11.65 4.22
C ARG A 61 0.47 11.60 5.73
N TYR A 62 -0.05 10.48 6.22
CA TYR A 62 -0.56 10.39 7.59
C TYR A 62 0.42 9.79 8.60
N PHE A 63 1.50 9.18 8.11
CA PHE A 63 2.48 8.54 8.98
C PHE A 63 3.91 9.05 8.74
N LEU A 64 4.39 9.06 7.50
CA LEU A 64 5.82 9.23 7.20
C LEU A 64 6.33 10.68 7.37
N ILE A 65 5.51 11.70 7.09
CA ILE A 65 5.92 13.12 7.10
C ILE A 65 6.66 13.55 8.38
N PRO A 66 6.18 13.25 9.61
CA PRO A 66 6.88 13.66 10.83
C PRO A 66 8.28 13.06 10.94
N TYR A 67 8.44 11.81 10.50
CA TYR A 67 9.72 11.09 10.51
C TYR A 67 10.69 11.65 9.47
N LEU A 68 10.21 11.97 8.28
CA LEU A 68 11.02 12.64 7.25
C LEU A 68 11.53 13.99 7.73
N LYS A 69 10.68 14.78 8.38
CA LYS A 69 11.08 16.07 8.98
C LYS A 69 12.21 15.88 10.01
N ARG A 70 12.07 14.91 10.90
CA ARG A 70 13.08 14.61 11.93
C ARG A 70 14.37 14.09 11.29
N PHE A 71 14.27 13.18 10.32
CA PHE A 71 15.42 12.63 9.60
C PHE A 71 16.19 13.72 8.87
N HIS A 72 15.51 14.56 8.10
CA HIS A 72 16.14 15.67 7.38
C HIS A 72 16.86 16.67 8.33
N LYS A 73 16.27 16.90 9.52
CA LYS A 73 16.93 17.76 10.53
C LYS A 73 18.22 17.13 11.07
N THR A 74 18.25 15.80 11.21
CA THR A 74 19.43 15.06 11.73
C THR A 74 20.49 14.84 10.67
N PHE A 75 20.06 14.62 9.42
CA PHE A 75 20.92 14.33 8.27
C PHE A 75 20.59 15.27 7.10
N PRO A 76 20.95 16.56 7.18
CA PRO A 76 20.55 17.59 6.21
C PRO A 76 21.10 17.35 4.80
N ASN A 77 22.22 16.64 4.68
CA ASN A 77 22.86 16.34 3.41
C ASN A 77 22.40 15.00 2.79
N ALA A 78 21.57 14.22 3.51
CA ALA A 78 21.07 12.95 3.01
C ALA A 78 19.98 13.20 1.96
N HIS A 79 20.10 12.54 0.81
CA HIS A 79 19.08 12.57 -0.23
C HIS A 79 17.98 11.56 0.08
N ILE A 80 16.73 12.03 0.17
CA ILE A 80 15.56 11.19 0.44
C ILE A 80 14.79 11.02 -0.87
N LYS A 81 14.63 9.78 -1.32
CA LYS A 81 13.76 9.42 -2.45
C LYS A 81 12.57 8.61 -1.95
N VAL A 82 11.37 9.14 -2.06
CA VAL A 82 10.13 8.40 -1.75
C VAL A 82 9.52 7.92 -3.05
N VAL A 83 9.26 6.60 -3.12
CA VAL A 83 8.55 5.96 -4.24
C VAL A 83 7.14 5.67 -3.76
N ASN A 84 6.18 6.44 -4.29
CA ASN A 84 4.79 6.33 -3.89
C ASN A 84 4.10 5.25 -4.73
N GLN A 85 3.74 4.12 -4.06
CA GLN A 85 3.09 2.97 -4.68
C GLN A 85 2.24 2.22 -3.64
N THR A 86 1.33 1.33 -4.07
CA THR A 86 0.56 0.48 -3.16
C THR A 86 1.48 -0.40 -2.30
N SER A 87 0.99 -0.89 -1.15
CA SER A 87 1.75 -1.79 -0.27
C SER A 87 2.21 -3.06 -1.00
N VAL A 88 1.40 -3.57 -1.94
CA VAL A 88 1.75 -4.70 -2.81
C VAL A 88 2.95 -4.34 -3.68
N LYS A 89 2.87 -3.23 -4.40
CA LYS A 89 3.93 -2.80 -5.31
C LYS A 89 5.21 -2.40 -4.57
N CYS A 90 5.10 -1.80 -3.39
CA CYS A 90 6.25 -1.49 -2.54
C CYS A 90 7.02 -2.76 -2.14
N ALA A 91 6.32 -3.87 -1.81
CA ALA A 91 6.96 -5.14 -1.52
C ALA A 91 7.75 -5.68 -2.73
N GLU A 92 7.22 -5.56 -3.95
CA GLU A 92 7.95 -5.90 -5.17
C GLU A 92 9.19 -5.03 -5.38
N LEU A 93 9.07 -3.71 -5.18
CA LEU A 93 10.20 -2.78 -5.29
C LEU A 93 11.32 -3.13 -4.31
N LEU A 94 10.97 -3.51 -3.07
CA LEU A 94 11.95 -3.96 -2.07
C LEU A 94 12.65 -5.24 -2.52
N LYS A 95 11.89 -6.24 -2.96
CA LYS A 95 12.41 -7.51 -3.47
C LYS A 95 13.39 -7.31 -4.63
N ASN A 96 13.12 -6.32 -5.49
CA ASN A 96 13.94 -6.00 -6.66
C ASN A 96 15.10 -5.03 -6.36
N GLY A 97 15.33 -4.65 -5.09
CA GLY A 97 16.41 -3.74 -4.70
C GLY A 97 16.24 -2.30 -5.20
N LEU A 98 15.03 -1.92 -5.64
CA LEU A 98 14.72 -0.57 -6.15
C LEU A 98 14.47 0.44 -5.04
N VAL A 99 14.17 -0.04 -3.83
CA VAL A 99 14.07 0.75 -2.59
C VAL A 99 14.86 0.07 -1.46
N ASP A 100 15.24 0.82 -0.43
CA ASP A 100 16.06 0.34 0.69
C ASP A 100 15.20 -0.17 1.83
N LEU A 101 14.04 0.44 2.01
CA LEU A 101 13.02 0.03 2.97
C LEU A 101 11.63 0.35 2.43
N VAL A 102 10.62 -0.31 2.99
CA VAL A 102 9.22 -0.03 2.71
C VAL A 102 8.44 0.13 4.00
N ILE A 103 7.44 0.99 3.98
CA ILE A 103 6.43 1.08 5.03
C ILE A 103 5.11 0.68 4.39
N VAL A 104 4.56 -0.43 4.86
CA VAL A 104 3.41 -1.09 4.23
C VAL A 104 2.41 -1.57 5.28
N ASN A 105 1.16 -1.75 4.87
CA ASN A 105 0.17 -2.40 5.72
C ASN A 105 0.51 -3.89 5.89
N TYR A 106 0.37 -4.39 7.13
CA TYR A 106 0.57 -5.78 7.50
C TYR A 106 -0.74 -6.36 8.10
N PRO A 107 -1.12 -7.62 7.80
CA PRO A 107 -0.39 -8.60 7.01
C PRO A 107 -0.25 -8.22 5.54
N ASN A 108 0.86 -8.65 4.93
CA ASN A 108 1.15 -8.44 3.52
C ASN A 108 1.83 -9.69 2.93
N ASN A 109 1.10 -10.45 2.14
CA ASN A 109 1.54 -11.73 1.57
C ASN A 109 2.63 -11.58 0.48
N TYR A 110 2.90 -10.35 0.05
CA TYR A 110 3.89 -10.05 -0.99
C TYR A 110 5.29 -9.79 -0.43
N LEU A 111 5.42 -9.62 0.90
CA LEU A 111 6.72 -9.54 1.56
C LEU A 111 7.38 -10.93 1.53
N GLY A 112 8.60 -10.99 0.98
CA GLY A 112 9.37 -12.23 0.95
C GLY A 112 9.83 -12.67 2.35
N ASN A 113 10.10 -13.97 2.52
CA ASN A 113 10.55 -14.56 3.78
C ASN A 113 11.91 -14.01 4.28
N THR A 114 12.65 -13.32 3.43
CA THR A 114 13.96 -12.73 3.76
C THR A 114 13.85 -11.27 4.26
N ALA A 115 12.67 -10.67 4.21
CA ALA A 115 12.48 -9.32 4.71
C ALA A 115 12.49 -9.30 6.24
N SER A 116 13.30 -8.40 6.83
CA SER A 116 13.19 -8.09 8.26
C SER A 116 11.97 -7.21 8.48
N ILE A 117 11.02 -7.67 9.28
CA ILE A 117 9.75 -6.98 9.54
C ILE A 117 9.80 -6.37 10.95
N VAL A 118 9.50 -5.08 11.04
CA VAL A 118 9.33 -4.35 12.30
C VAL A 118 7.95 -3.71 12.30
N LYS A 119 7.13 -4.07 13.29
CA LYS A 119 5.81 -3.48 13.52
C LYS A 119 5.98 -2.14 14.22
N ILE A 120 5.51 -1.05 13.60
CA ILE A 120 5.79 0.32 14.05
C ILE A 120 4.55 1.08 14.50
N ARG A 121 3.36 0.68 14.04
CA ARG A 121 2.09 1.28 14.43
C ARG A 121 0.95 0.31 14.21
N SER A 122 0.08 0.19 15.21
CA SER A 122 -1.19 -0.51 15.07
C SER A 122 -2.29 0.47 14.64
N PHE A 123 -3.26 0.00 13.85
CA PHE A 123 -4.41 0.77 13.39
C PHE A 123 -5.62 -0.14 13.17
N ARG A 124 -6.80 0.45 13.01
CA ARG A 124 -8.02 -0.27 12.59
C ARG A 124 -8.62 0.44 11.38
N ASP A 125 -9.08 -0.34 10.44
CA ASP A 125 -9.92 0.23 9.39
C ASP A 125 -11.32 0.51 9.93
N LYS A 126 -11.99 1.52 9.36
CA LYS A 126 -13.32 1.98 9.76
C LYS A 126 -14.22 2.14 8.56
N PHE A 127 -15.49 1.84 8.74
CA PHE A 127 -16.51 2.30 7.82
C PHE A 127 -16.91 3.73 8.17
N ILE A 128 -16.99 4.59 7.18
CA ILE A 128 -17.38 5.99 7.32
C ILE A 128 -18.49 6.33 6.33
N ALA A 129 -19.37 7.23 6.72
CA ALA A 129 -20.43 7.73 5.87
C ALA A 129 -20.62 9.23 6.06
N GLY A 130 -21.21 9.89 5.07
CA GLY A 130 -21.64 11.27 5.13
C GLY A 130 -23.12 11.42 5.48
N ASP A 131 -23.60 12.66 5.53
CA ASP A 131 -24.95 13.02 5.98
C ASP A 131 -26.08 12.39 5.13
N ALA A 132 -25.81 11.96 3.90
CA ALA A 132 -26.76 11.22 3.08
C ALA A 132 -27.23 9.89 3.69
N PHE A 133 -26.50 9.36 4.68
CA PHE A 133 -26.78 8.12 5.41
C PHE A 133 -27.03 8.36 6.89
N GLU A 134 -27.57 9.54 7.27
CA GLU A 134 -27.79 9.97 8.66
C GLU A 134 -28.56 8.93 9.49
N GLU A 135 -29.46 8.15 8.86
CA GLU A 135 -30.21 7.08 9.49
C GLU A 135 -29.34 5.96 10.05
N LEU A 136 -28.07 5.89 9.68
CA LEU A 136 -27.09 4.90 10.17
C LEU A 136 -26.28 5.40 11.37
N ARG A 137 -26.30 6.70 11.63
CA ARG A 137 -25.51 7.32 12.69
C ARG A 137 -25.89 6.74 14.07
N GLY A 138 -24.87 6.32 14.83
CA GLY A 138 -25.04 5.74 16.16
C GLY A 138 -25.63 4.32 16.19
N ARG A 139 -25.86 3.71 15.04
CA ARG A 139 -26.37 2.33 14.95
C ARG A 139 -25.19 1.36 14.81
N LYS A 140 -25.29 0.20 15.48
CA LYS A 140 -24.38 -0.93 15.21
C LYS A 140 -24.94 -1.78 14.09
N LEU A 141 -24.22 -1.82 12.96
CA LEU A 141 -24.61 -2.54 11.75
C LEU A 141 -23.89 -3.88 11.66
N THR A 142 -24.58 -4.90 11.18
CA THR A 142 -23.93 -6.14 10.76
C THR A 142 -23.30 -5.97 9.36
N PHE A 143 -22.28 -6.77 9.02
CA PHE A 143 -21.74 -6.78 7.64
C PHE A 143 -22.84 -7.09 6.60
N ARG A 144 -23.79 -7.97 6.94
CA ARG A 144 -24.96 -8.25 6.09
C ARG A 144 -25.87 -7.04 5.86
N GLN A 145 -25.89 -6.10 6.80
CA GLN A 145 -26.62 -4.83 6.64
C GLN A 145 -25.79 -3.85 5.81
N LEU A 146 -24.48 -3.78 6.04
CA LEU A 146 -23.56 -2.89 5.32
C LEU A 146 -23.55 -3.15 3.81
N ILE A 147 -23.53 -4.42 3.36
CA ILE A 147 -23.52 -4.76 1.92
C ILE A 147 -24.79 -4.34 1.18
N ARG A 148 -25.82 -3.86 1.85
CA ARG A 148 -27.04 -3.31 1.23
C ARG A 148 -26.88 -1.85 0.81
N TYR A 149 -25.81 -1.22 1.23
CA TYR A 149 -25.45 0.15 0.87
C TYR A 149 -24.31 0.17 -0.13
N PRO A 150 -24.17 1.23 -0.94
CA PRO A 150 -23.02 1.40 -1.82
C PRO A 150 -21.72 1.40 -1.03
N ILE A 151 -20.84 0.45 -1.27
CA ILE A 151 -19.52 0.37 -0.61
C ILE A 151 -18.47 0.97 -1.51
N LEU A 152 -17.69 1.91 -0.97
CA LEU A 152 -16.56 2.55 -1.61
C LEU A 152 -15.28 2.00 -1.00
N MET A 153 -14.36 1.48 -1.82
CA MET A 153 -13.15 0.86 -1.31
C MET A 153 -11.96 1.04 -2.25
N LEU A 154 -10.78 0.76 -1.75
CA LEU A 154 -9.58 0.71 -2.59
C LEU A 154 -9.67 -0.44 -3.60
N ASP A 155 -9.00 -0.29 -4.73
CA ASP A 155 -8.98 -1.29 -5.79
C ASP A 155 -8.26 -2.59 -5.38
N LYS A 156 -8.38 -3.63 -6.19
CA LYS A 156 -7.81 -4.97 -5.98
C LYS A 156 -6.28 -5.03 -5.84
N ASN A 157 -5.56 -3.94 -6.15
CA ASN A 157 -4.12 -3.87 -5.96
C ASN A 157 -3.73 -3.36 -4.56
N SER A 158 -4.68 -3.31 -3.63
CA SER A 158 -4.50 -2.84 -2.27
C SER A 158 -4.66 -3.98 -1.26
N THR A 159 -3.74 -4.06 -0.30
CA THR A 159 -3.88 -4.99 0.85
C THR A 159 -5.12 -4.70 1.70
N THR A 160 -5.66 -3.48 1.67
CA THR A 160 -6.92 -3.13 2.35
C THR A 160 -8.13 -3.72 1.63
N ASN A 161 -8.11 -3.74 0.28
CA ASN A 161 -9.14 -4.43 -0.49
C ASN A 161 -9.13 -5.95 -0.18
N GLU A 162 -7.96 -6.59 -0.28
CA GLU A 162 -7.80 -8.01 0.05
C GLU A 162 -8.31 -8.32 1.48
N PHE A 163 -7.93 -7.49 2.45
CA PHE A 163 -8.34 -7.62 3.83
C PHE A 163 -9.87 -7.55 3.99
N LEU A 164 -10.53 -6.56 3.38
CA LEU A 164 -11.97 -6.39 3.48
C LEU A 164 -12.72 -7.54 2.81
N HIS A 165 -12.30 -7.96 1.61
CA HIS A 165 -12.90 -9.13 0.95
C HIS A 165 -12.77 -10.39 1.77
N GLN A 166 -11.59 -10.69 2.33
CA GLN A 166 -11.37 -11.84 3.21
C GLN A 166 -12.27 -11.80 4.44
N LEU A 167 -12.40 -10.61 5.05
CA LEU A 167 -13.26 -10.42 6.22
C LEU A 167 -14.73 -10.73 5.92
N PHE A 168 -15.26 -10.26 4.79
CA PHE A 168 -16.63 -10.55 4.38
C PHE A 168 -16.83 -12.01 4.00
N GLN A 169 -15.86 -12.63 3.32
CA GLN A 169 -15.88 -14.05 2.99
C GLN A 169 -15.93 -14.95 4.23
N GLN A 170 -15.21 -14.60 5.31
CA GLN A 170 -15.27 -15.32 6.58
C GLN A 170 -16.69 -15.33 7.17
N HIS A 171 -17.51 -14.33 6.84
CA HIS A 171 -18.92 -14.23 7.21
C HIS A 171 -19.89 -14.74 6.13
N GLN A 172 -19.38 -15.45 5.11
CA GLN A 172 -20.16 -15.99 3.99
C GLN A 172 -20.93 -14.91 3.22
N LEU A 173 -20.30 -13.76 3.03
CA LEU A 173 -20.83 -12.60 2.31
C LEU A 173 -19.93 -12.28 1.13
N ASP A 174 -20.54 -12.03 -0.03
CA ASP A 174 -19.87 -11.50 -1.19
C ASP A 174 -19.96 -9.97 -1.17
N LEU A 175 -18.81 -9.33 -1.22
CA LEU A 175 -18.71 -7.88 -1.28
C LEU A 175 -18.50 -7.44 -2.73
N VAL A 176 -19.45 -6.68 -3.25
CA VAL A 176 -19.34 -6.04 -4.56
C VAL A 176 -19.30 -4.52 -4.32
N PRO A 177 -18.16 -3.87 -4.56
CA PRO A 177 -18.06 -2.43 -4.36
C PRO A 177 -18.82 -1.66 -5.44
N GLU A 178 -19.42 -0.53 -5.06
CA GLU A 178 -20.00 0.42 -6.00
C GLU A 178 -18.93 1.25 -6.70
N ILE A 179 -17.89 1.66 -5.96
CA ILE A 179 -16.77 2.43 -6.49
C ILE A 179 -15.46 1.82 -5.97
N GLU A 180 -14.53 1.58 -6.90
CA GLU A 180 -13.15 1.20 -6.61
C GLU A 180 -12.20 2.28 -7.12
N LEU A 181 -11.23 2.67 -6.28
CA LEU A 181 -10.22 3.66 -6.65
C LEU A 181 -8.93 3.48 -5.82
N THR A 182 -7.90 4.27 -6.07
CA THR A 182 -6.57 4.08 -5.47
C THR A 182 -6.25 5.01 -4.29
N SER A 183 -7.15 5.93 -3.92
CA SER A 183 -6.89 6.99 -2.94
C SER A 183 -7.89 6.97 -1.78
N ASN A 184 -7.40 6.81 -0.54
CA ASN A 184 -8.24 6.92 0.65
C ASN A 184 -8.81 8.34 0.83
N ASP A 185 -8.08 9.38 0.44
CA ASP A 185 -8.58 10.76 0.50
C ASP A 185 -9.82 10.95 -0.39
N LEU A 186 -9.77 10.40 -1.62
CA LEU A 186 -10.94 10.45 -2.51
C LEU A 186 -12.10 9.59 -1.96
N LEU A 187 -11.84 8.43 -1.36
CA LEU A 187 -12.89 7.64 -0.71
C LEU A 187 -13.60 8.43 0.39
N ILE A 188 -12.83 9.16 1.21
CA ILE A 188 -13.37 10.02 2.28
C ILE A 188 -14.24 11.14 1.67
N ASP A 189 -13.75 11.79 0.61
CA ASP A 189 -14.48 12.88 -0.04
C ASP A 189 -15.76 12.38 -0.73
N LEU A 190 -15.73 11.20 -1.36
CA LEU A 190 -16.91 10.58 -1.96
C LEU A 190 -17.94 10.14 -0.91
N ALA A 191 -17.49 9.62 0.25
CA ALA A 191 -18.37 9.31 1.37
C ALA A 191 -19.02 10.59 1.93
N ARG A 192 -18.26 11.68 2.05
CA ARG A 192 -18.74 12.98 2.52
C ARG A 192 -19.88 13.53 1.66
N ILE A 193 -19.78 13.43 0.34
CA ILE A 193 -20.82 13.87 -0.57
C ILE A 193 -21.98 12.87 -0.75
N GLY A 194 -21.93 11.74 0.00
CA GLY A 194 -23.04 10.79 0.07
C GLY A 194 -23.11 9.76 -1.04
N LEU A 195 -21.99 9.47 -1.74
CA LEU A 195 -21.98 8.44 -2.78
C LEU A 195 -21.95 7.01 -2.24
N GLY A 196 -21.61 6.82 -0.96
CA GLY A 196 -21.59 5.51 -0.34
C GLY A 196 -20.88 5.50 1.01
N ILE A 197 -20.69 4.31 1.53
CA ILE A 197 -19.96 4.03 2.77
C ILE A 197 -18.53 3.66 2.39
N ALA A 198 -17.54 4.44 2.84
CA ALA A 198 -16.14 4.16 2.56
C ALA A 198 -15.48 3.34 3.67
N PHE A 199 -14.53 2.47 3.28
CA PHE A 199 -13.71 1.69 4.20
C PHE A 199 -12.27 2.20 4.16
N VAL A 200 -11.82 2.81 5.27
CA VAL A 200 -10.54 3.53 5.34
C VAL A 200 -9.84 3.30 6.69
N PRO A 201 -8.48 3.40 6.75
CA PRO A 201 -7.75 3.37 8.01
C PRO A 201 -8.15 4.52 8.95
N ASP A 202 -8.25 4.25 10.24
CA ASP A 202 -8.65 5.22 11.27
C ASP A 202 -7.75 6.46 11.32
N TYR A 203 -6.46 6.29 11.05
CA TYR A 203 -5.51 7.41 11.03
C TYR A 203 -5.73 8.40 9.87
N CYS A 204 -6.53 8.05 8.86
CA CYS A 204 -6.88 8.96 7.76
C CYS A 204 -7.98 9.95 8.16
N ILE A 205 -8.73 9.66 9.23
CA ILE A 205 -9.91 10.43 9.64
C ILE A 205 -9.75 11.09 11.01
N THR A 206 -8.61 10.92 11.69
CA THR A 206 -8.38 11.46 13.06
C THR A 206 -8.64 12.98 13.13
N ASP A 207 -8.24 13.74 12.11
CA ASP A 207 -8.39 15.20 12.04
C ASP A 207 -9.41 15.65 10.97
N ARG A 208 -10.26 14.73 10.47
CA ARG A 208 -11.14 14.95 9.32
C ARG A 208 -12.56 14.44 9.60
N THR A 209 -13.21 15.03 10.59
CA THR A 209 -14.57 14.63 11.00
C THR A 209 -15.69 15.47 10.39
N ASP A 210 -15.35 16.56 9.68
CA ASP A 210 -16.36 17.46 9.08
C ASP A 210 -17.12 16.76 7.95
N GLY A 211 -18.43 16.65 8.10
CA GLY A 211 -19.33 16.05 7.12
C GLY A 211 -19.21 14.52 6.97
N ILE A 212 -18.49 13.85 7.87
CA ILE A 212 -18.42 12.39 7.94
C ILE A 212 -18.53 11.89 9.39
N TYR A 213 -18.95 10.65 9.55
CA TYR A 213 -18.98 9.96 10.84
C TYR A 213 -18.61 8.48 10.66
N VAL A 214 -18.11 7.89 11.74
CA VAL A 214 -17.75 6.47 11.80
C VAL A 214 -19.00 5.64 12.03
N LEU A 215 -19.14 4.54 11.30
CA LEU A 215 -20.16 3.53 11.51
C LEU A 215 -19.61 2.42 12.41
N ASP A 216 -20.35 2.08 13.45
CA ASP A 216 -20.06 0.94 14.32
C ASP A 216 -20.54 -0.36 13.68
N THR A 217 -19.73 -1.41 13.78
CA THR A 217 -20.08 -2.76 13.35
C THR A 217 -20.36 -3.68 14.54
N LYS A 218 -21.26 -4.65 14.37
CA LYS A 218 -21.48 -5.72 15.36
C LYS A 218 -20.35 -6.74 15.34
N GLU A 219 -19.86 -7.04 14.14
CA GLU A 219 -18.68 -7.86 13.90
C GLU A 219 -17.42 -7.05 14.21
N ASP A 220 -16.41 -7.71 14.77
CA ASP A 220 -15.14 -7.06 15.08
C ASP A 220 -14.34 -6.78 13.79
N LEU A 221 -13.75 -5.59 13.75
CA LEU A 221 -12.78 -5.23 12.72
C LEU A 221 -11.37 -5.47 13.29
N PRO A 222 -10.67 -6.51 12.84
CA PRO A 222 -9.36 -6.86 13.35
C PRO A 222 -8.37 -5.69 13.24
N GLN A 223 -7.49 -5.60 14.22
CA GLN A 223 -6.38 -4.66 14.21
C GLN A 223 -5.34 -5.07 13.18
N ARG A 224 -4.82 -4.09 12.45
CA ARG A 224 -3.73 -4.22 11.50
C ARG A 224 -2.53 -3.39 11.93
N GLU A 225 -1.42 -3.53 11.22
CA GLU A 225 -0.16 -2.87 11.57
C GLU A 225 0.51 -2.25 10.34
N LEU A 226 1.32 -1.24 10.59
CA LEU A 226 2.34 -0.76 9.67
C LEU A 226 3.69 -1.36 10.04
#